data_2b288ae0829254362c912bdffd0907e6
#
_entry.id   2b288ae0829254362c912bdffd0907e6
#
_cell.length_a   1.000
_cell.length_b   1.000
_cell.length_c   1.000
_cell.angle_alpha   90.00
_cell.angle_beta   90.00
_cell.angle_gamma   90.00
#
_symmetry.space_group_name_H-M   'P 1'
#
loop_
_entity.id
_entity.type
_entity.pdbx_description
1 polymer ?
#
loop_
_entity_poly.entity_id
_entity_poly.type
_entity_poly.pdbx_seq_one_letter_code
_entity_poly.pdbx_strand_id
1 'polypeptide(L)'
;MICRVWRGWATLENAEAYERVVRGDVIPGIEARRIPGFHHIDLMRRDLGNEVEFMTCMWFDSIDAIKAFVGEDYSVSHVPAAAQAVLVRFDVRAAHFEVLDRREQ
;
A
#
# COMPACT_ATOMS: atom_id res chain seq x y z
N MET A 1 -10.58 -6.73 -12.11
CA MET A 1 -9.53 -5.84 -11.58
C MET A 1 -9.93 -5.37 -10.19
N ILE A 2 -9.08 -5.60 -9.23
CA ILE A 2 -9.30 -5.19 -7.83
C ILE A 2 -8.25 -4.16 -7.46
N CYS A 3 -8.67 -3.05 -6.84
CA CYS A 3 -7.78 -2.08 -6.25
C CYS A 3 -7.72 -2.30 -4.73
N ARG A 4 -6.53 -2.60 -4.23
CA ARG A 4 -6.25 -2.73 -2.80
C ARG A 4 -5.76 -1.38 -2.28
N VAL A 5 -6.49 -0.79 -1.33
CA VAL A 5 -6.20 0.53 -0.79
C VAL A 5 -5.78 0.41 0.67
N TRP A 6 -4.67 1.03 1.03
CA TRP A 6 -4.16 1.05 2.40
C TRP A 6 -3.63 2.44 2.73
N ARG A 7 -3.77 2.85 3.98
CA ARG A 7 -3.31 4.17 4.44
C ARG A 7 -2.45 4.04 5.69
N GLY A 8 -1.46 4.95 5.79
CA GLY A 8 -0.66 5.12 6.98
C GLY A 8 -0.39 6.61 7.21
N TRP A 9 -0.09 6.97 8.45
CA TRP A 9 0.14 8.36 8.85
C TRP A 9 1.48 8.47 9.55
N ALA A 10 2.27 9.47 9.17
CA ALA A 10 3.56 9.77 9.75
C ALA A 10 3.57 11.19 10.32
N THR A 11 4.44 11.44 11.29
CA THR A 11 4.71 12.81 11.73
C THR A 11 5.40 13.56 10.58
N LEU A 12 5.38 14.90 10.63
CA LEU A 12 6.12 15.71 9.66
C LEU A 12 7.60 15.34 9.65
N GLU A 13 8.17 15.04 10.82
CA GLU A 13 9.58 14.66 10.95
C GLU A 13 9.89 13.32 10.28
N ASN A 14 8.98 12.36 10.35
CA ASN A 14 9.19 11.00 9.86
C ASN A 14 8.67 10.75 8.45
N ALA A 15 7.99 11.71 7.83
CA ALA A 15 7.39 11.52 6.51
C ALA A 15 8.40 11.12 5.45
N GLU A 16 9.56 11.81 5.39
CA GLU A 16 10.60 11.46 4.42
C GLU A 16 11.25 10.11 4.72
N ALA A 17 11.42 9.79 6.01
CA ALA A 17 11.95 8.49 6.41
C ALA A 17 11.02 7.37 5.95
N TYR A 18 9.70 7.56 6.09
CA TYR A 18 8.72 6.60 5.60
C TYR A 18 8.81 6.42 4.07
N GLU A 19 8.89 7.53 3.34
CA GLU A 19 9.05 7.47 1.87
C GLU A 19 10.28 6.65 1.47
N ARG A 20 11.41 6.87 2.13
CA ARG A 20 12.65 6.13 1.84
C ARG A 20 12.47 4.62 2.09
N VAL A 21 11.83 4.26 3.20
CA VAL A 21 11.57 2.84 3.53
C VAL A 21 10.67 2.20 2.48
N VAL A 22 9.57 2.86 2.13
CA VAL A 22 8.61 2.30 1.18
C VAL A 22 9.20 2.19 -0.22
N ARG A 23 9.83 3.25 -0.69
CA ARG A 23 10.38 3.30 -2.06
C ARG A 23 11.67 2.49 -2.20
N GLY A 24 12.46 2.37 -1.13
CA GLY A 24 13.73 1.67 -1.16
C GLY A 24 13.68 0.20 -0.75
N ASP A 25 12.72 -0.18 0.09
CA ASP A 25 12.65 -1.54 0.65
C ASP A 25 11.32 -2.24 0.39
N VAL A 26 10.20 -1.60 0.78
CA VAL A 26 8.90 -2.27 0.77
C VAL A 26 8.44 -2.56 -0.66
N ILE A 27 8.38 -1.54 -1.50
CA ILE A 27 7.95 -1.71 -2.89
C ILE A 27 8.89 -2.62 -3.67
N PRO A 28 10.22 -2.40 -3.63
CA PRO A 28 11.13 -3.33 -4.31
C PRO A 28 11.00 -4.78 -3.81
N GLY A 29 10.77 -4.98 -2.51
CA GLY A 29 10.57 -6.31 -1.94
C GLY A 29 9.30 -6.98 -2.47
N ILE A 30 8.23 -6.23 -2.64
CA ILE A 30 6.98 -6.73 -3.23
C ILE A 30 7.20 -7.07 -4.71
N GLU A 31 7.83 -6.17 -5.45
CA GLU A 31 8.12 -6.37 -6.87
C GLU A 31 8.98 -7.60 -7.12
N ALA A 32 9.96 -7.84 -6.25
CA ALA A 32 10.85 -8.99 -6.35
C ALA A 32 10.12 -10.34 -6.23
N ARG A 33 8.95 -10.36 -5.60
CA ARG A 33 8.13 -11.57 -5.46
C ARG A 33 7.46 -11.99 -6.77
N ARG A 34 7.37 -11.09 -7.75
CA ARG A 34 6.76 -11.34 -9.07
C ARG A 34 5.40 -12.01 -8.95
N ILE A 35 4.52 -11.39 -8.19
CA ILE A 35 3.19 -11.94 -7.91
C ILE A 35 2.36 -11.95 -9.19
N PRO A 36 1.89 -13.13 -9.66
CA PRO A 36 1.03 -13.20 -10.84
C PRO A 36 -0.26 -12.39 -10.61
N GLY A 37 -0.64 -11.57 -11.59
CA GLY A 37 -1.86 -10.76 -11.51
C GLY A 37 -1.70 -9.44 -10.78
N PHE A 38 -0.50 -9.12 -10.29
CA PHE A 38 -0.20 -7.80 -9.72
C PHE A 38 0.31 -6.89 -10.85
N HIS A 39 -0.36 -5.76 -11.09
CA HIS A 39 -0.09 -4.90 -12.23
C HIS A 39 0.75 -3.67 -11.88
N HIS A 40 0.34 -2.90 -10.89
CA HIS A 40 1.10 -1.73 -10.46
C HIS A 40 0.70 -1.28 -9.07
N ILE A 41 1.53 -0.41 -8.51
CA ILE A 41 1.31 0.21 -7.21
C ILE A 41 1.55 1.71 -7.34
N ASP A 42 0.65 2.51 -6.76
CA ASP A 42 0.85 3.94 -6.61
C ASP A 42 1.04 4.26 -5.13
N LEU A 43 2.09 5.01 -4.84
CA LEU A 43 2.31 5.59 -3.51
C LEU A 43 1.95 7.07 -3.60
N MET A 44 0.99 7.49 -2.77
CA MET A 44 0.52 8.87 -2.76
C MET A 44 0.65 9.45 -1.37
N ARG A 45 0.81 10.76 -1.28
CA ARG A 45 0.82 11.45 0.00
C ARG A 45 0.00 12.72 -0.04
N ARG A 46 -0.51 13.13 1.13
CA ARG A 46 -1.05 14.48 1.33
C ARG A 46 -0.67 15.00 2.69
N ASP A 47 -0.43 16.30 2.75
CA ASP A 47 -0.07 17.01 3.98
C ASP A 47 -1.37 17.40 4.70
N LEU A 48 -1.49 17.02 5.98
CA LEU A 48 -2.65 17.36 6.81
C LEU A 48 -2.34 18.50 7.78
N GLY A 49 -1.18 19.14 7.63
CA GLY A 49 -0.75 20.24 8.50
C GLY A 49 0.14 19.76 9.63
N ASN A 50 -0.36 18.89 10.49
CA ASN A 50 0.38 18.34 11.65
C ASN A 50 0.90 16.92 11.42
N GLU A 51 0.49 16.27 10.34
CA GLU A 51 0.98 14.96 9.96
C GLU A 51 0.80 14.77 8.45
N VAL A 52 1.39 13.70 7.92
CA VAL A 52 1.31 13.35 6.51
C VAL A 52 0.58 12.01 6.38
N GLU A 53 -0.45 11.98 5.54
CA GLU A 53 -1.16 10.75 5.19
C GLU A 53 -0.55 10.17 3.92
N PHE A 54 -0.24 8.88 3.98
CA PHE A 54 0.21 8.12 2.81
C PHE A 54 -0.87 7.11 2.42
N MET A 55 -1.06 6.94 1.13
CA MET A 55 -1.98 5.94 0.60
C MET A 55 -1.25 5.12 -0.45
N THR A 56 -1.41 3.81 -0.40
CA THR A 56 -0.98 2.93 -1.47
C THR A 56 -2.21 2.34 -2.15
N CYS A 57 -2.19 2.34 -3.48
CA CYS A 57 -3.20 1.69 -4.30
C CYS A 57 -2.48 0.63 -5.13
N MET A 58 -2.84 -0.63 -4.93
CA MET A 58 -2.27 -1.76 -5.65
C MET A 58 -3.34 -2.40 -6.51
N TRP A 59 -3.05 -2.60 -7.79
CA TRP A 59 -4.02 -3.18 -8.72
C TRP A 59 -3.68 -4.63 -9.02
N PHE A 60 -4.67 -5.50 -8.81
CA PHE A 60 -4.56 -6.95 -9.01
C PHE A 60 -5.69 -7.44 -9.92
N ASP A 61 -5.46 -8.55 -10.62
CA ASP A 61 -6.48 -9.18 -11.44
C ASP A 61 -7.67 -9.69 -10.62
N SER A 62 -7.40 -10.18 -9.40
CA SER A 62 -8.39 -10.91 -8.62
C SER A 62 -8.03 -10.93 -7.14
N ILE A 63 -9.00 -11.33 -6.31
CA ILE A 63 -8.76 -11.60 -4.88
C ILE A 63 -7.75 -12.75 -4.71
N ASP A 64 -7.77 -13.76 -5.59
CA ASP A 64 -6.79 -14.85 -5.50
C ASP A 64 -5.35 -14.34 -5.67
N ALA A 65 -5.12 -13.38 -6.54
CA ALA A 65 -3.81 -12.74 -6.70
C ALA A 65 -3.40 -12.01 -5.41
N ILE A 66 -4.34 -11.37 -4.72
CA ILE A 66 -4.08 -10.72 -3.44
C ILE A 66 -3.75 -11.74 -2.37
N LYS A 67 -4.42 -12.89 -2.34
CA LYS A 67 -4.10 -13.98 -1.41
C LYS A 67 -2.69 -14.51 -1.61
N ALA A 68 -2.20 -14.54 -2.85
CA ALA A 68 -0.81 -14.89 -3.13
C ALA A 68 0.17 -13.89 -2.52
N PHE A 69 -0.26 -12.64 -2.32
CA PHE A 69 0.55 -11.60 -1.70
C PHE A 69 0.52 -11.69 -0.16
N VAL A 70 -0.65 -11.76 0.46
CA VAL A 70 -0.81 -11.62 1.92
C VAL A 70 -1.43 -12.83 2.61
N GLY A 71 -1.85 -13.87 1.89
CA GLY A 71 -2.43 -15.08 2.47
C GLY A 71 -3.96 -15.08 2.45
N GLU A 72 -4.55 -16.10 3.05
CA GLU A 72 -6.01 -16.32 3.03
C GLU A 72 -6.79 -15.18 3.69
N ASP A 73 -6.30 -14.63 4.78
CA ASP A 73 -6.88 -13.43 5.37
C ASP A 73 -6.38 -12.22 4.60
N TYR A 74 -6.86 -12.06 3.38
CA TYR A 74 -6.29 -11.16 2.39
C TYR A 74 -6.45 -9.67 2.69
N SER A 75 -7.26 -9.28 3.67
CA SER A 75 -7.39 -7.87 4.05
C SER A 75 -6.33 -7.42 5.05
N VAL A 76 -5.57 -8.34 5.63
CA VAL A 76 -4.50 -8.00 6.57
C VAL A 76 -3.47 -7.09 5.90
N SER A 77 -3.06 -6.03 6.61
CA SER A 77 -2.06 -5.10 6.13
C SER A 77 -0.69 -5.76 5.99
N HIS A 78 0.07 -5.31 4.99
CA HIS A 78 1.47 -5.68 4.81
C HIS A 78 2.33 -4.49 5.22
N VAL A 79 2.73 -4.45 6.49
CA VAL A 79 3.52 -3.33 7.04
C VAL A 79 4.76 -3.88 7.73
N PRO A 80 5.90 -3.96 7.00
CA PRO A 80 7.15 -4.42 7.60
C PRO A 80 7.57 -3.58 8.80
N ALA A 81 8.34 -4.16 9.69
CA ALA A 81 8.76 -3.50 10.94
C ALA A 81 9.41 -2.14 10.72
N ALA A 82 10.25 -2.02 9.67
CA ALA A 82 10.91 -0.75 9.36
C ALA A 82 9.91 0.36 9.00
N ALA A 83 8.81 0.01 8.33
CA ALA A 83 7.74 0.96 8.00
C ALA A 83 6.93 1.31 9.26
N GLN A 84 6.61 0.32 10.09
CA GLN A 84 5.89 0.56 11.35
C GLN A 84 6.65 1.53 12.25
N ALA A 85 7.97 1.44 12.29
CA ALA A 85 8.81 2.27 13.16
C ALA A 85 8.70 3.77 12.86
N VAL A 86 8.29 4.15 11.66
CA VAL A 86 8.18 5.57 11.22
C VAL A 86 6.74 6.00 10.98
N LEU A 87 5.75 5.18 11.35
CA LEU A 87 4.34 5.53 11.27
C LEU A 87 3.75 5.75 12.66
N VAL A 88 2.86 6.73 12.78
CA VAL A 88 2.10 7.00 14.00
C VAL A 88 0.99 5.96 14.14
N ARG A 89 0.32 5.67 13.04
CA ARG A 89 -0.77 4.71 12.94
C ARG A 89 -0.94 4.29 11.49
N PHE A 90 -1.64 3.21 11.26
CA PHE A 90 -1.96 2.74 9.91
C PHE A 90 -3.22 1.88 9.94
N ASP A 91 -3.82 1.69 8.78
CA ASP A 91 -4.95 0.79 8.65
C ASP A 91 -4.47 -0.65 8.89
N VAL A 92 -5.03 -1.32 9.88
CA VAL A 92 -4.68 -2.72 10.17
C VAL A 92 -5.24 -3.67 9.13
N ARG A 93 -6.24 -3.21 8.38
CA ARG A 93 -6.81 -3.95 7.25
C ARG A 93 -6.92 -3.02 6.04
N ALA A 94 -6.54 -3.56 4.88
CA ALA A 94 -6.70 -2.85 3.62
C ALA A 94 -8.15 -2.96 3.13
N ALA A 95 -8.59 -1.97 2.37
CA ALA A 95 -9.88 -2.00 1.70
C ALA A 95 -9.69 -2.46 0.24
N HIS A 96 -10.65 -3.22 -0.28
CA HIS A 96 -10.60 -3.72 -1.64
C HIS A 96 -11.81 -3.24 -2.41
N PHE A 97 -11.54 -2.70 -3.60
CA PHE A 97 -12.58 -2.15 -4.47
C PHE A 97 -12.53 -2.86 -5.81
N GLU A 98 -13.68 -3.30 -6.30
CA GLU A 98 -13.81 -3.80 -7.64
C GLU A 98 -13.86 -2.62 -8.61
N VAL A 99 -13.02 -2.63 -9.65
CA VAL A 99 -13.04 -1.59 -10.67
C VAL A 99 -14.18 -1.92 -11.64
N LEU A 100 -15.22 -1.08 -11.63
CA LEU A 100 -16.40 -1.31 -12.48
C LEU A 100 -16.28 -0.68 -13.86
N ASP A 101 -15.55 0.44 -13.94
CA ASP A 101 -15.45 1.19 -15.19
C ASP A 101 -14.18 2.03 -15.15
N ARG A 102 -13.43 2.01 -16.24
CA ARG A 102 -12.23 2.83 -16.40
C ARG A 102 -12.34 3.55 -17.75
N ARG A 103 -12.33 4.87 -17.71
CA ARG A 103 -12.44 5.69 -18.88
C ARG A 103 -11.26 6.64 -18.98
N GLU A 104 -10.61 6.65 -20.14
CA GLU A 104 -9.56 7.63 -20.44
C GLU A 104 -10.17 8.99 -20.73
N GLN A 105 -9.50 10.04 -20.29
CA GLN A 105 -9.95 11.42 -20.51
C GLN A 105 -9.10 12.12 -21.56
#